data_58497f647348c6be4cb8b6da489308b6
#
_entry.id   58497f647348c6be4cb8b6da489308b6
#
_cell.length_a   1.000
_cell.length_b   1.000
_cell.length_c   1.000
_cell.angle_alpha   90.00
_cell.angle_beta   90.00
_cell.angle_gamma   90.00
#
_symmetry.space_group_name_H-M   'P 1'
#
loop_
_entity.id
_entity.type
_entity.pdbx_description
1 polymer ?
#
loop_
_entity_poly.entity_id
_entity_poly.type
_entity_poly.pdbx_seq_one_letter_code
_entity_poly.pdbx_strand_id
1 'polypeptide(L)'
;MYARHELLDALQRDPYPLYARARQADGLTFVPELDAWLVARDADVREVLLRSEDFSSAQSLRPDVLPAPAVFGVLARGFGQRPTVVSTDGPAHRRHRAPINRGLSAARVADLTPYATEVATRLVDGFAADGHTEVMTSYAGELPGAVIGRLMGFAPEDVPAAVHGGHRAEQLLFRPMTEDEQLAAAEDGVALQHLLDRYARERRAQPRDDLCSAMVAALAPDTGLGPGTRELTHDQRNELVSNLQNFLIAGHLTTTALIGTALFHLLSHRDQWELLCARPELIPGAVEEAARFDTAVQGFRRTVTRPVVLAGTELPAGATVFVAYGSANRDEARHEEPDTFDITRPASPTRHVSFGHGAHGCPGSQLARTQLRLTLELFTRRFPGLRLAKDREVVMRPTMIHRSPLELPVTW
;
A
#
# COMPACT_ATOMS: atom_id res chain seq x y z
N MET A 1 -5.49 -23.78 17.13
CA MET A 1 -4.67 -23.00 16.17
C MET A 1 -5.40 -22.84 14.83
N TYR A 2 -5.90 -23.90 14.20
CA TYR A 2 -6.64 -23.83 12.91
C TYR A 2 -7.85 -22.88 12.93
N ALA A 3 -8.74 -22.97 13.93
CA ALA A 3 -9.93 -22.13 14.03
C ALA A 3 -9.61 -20.61 14.09
N ARG A 4 -8.47 -20.21 14.68
CA ARG A 4 -8.04 -18.81 14.74
C ARG A 4 -7.58 -18.32 13.36
N HIS A 5 -6.94 -19.16 12.56
CA HIS A 5 -6.52 -18.82 11.20
C HIS A 5 -7.70 -18.67 10.25
N GLU A 6 -8.71 -19.53 10.37
CA GLU A 6 -9.94 -19.44 9.56
C GLU A 6 -10.72 -18.16 9.86
N LEU A 7 -10.84 -17.78 11.14
CA LEU A 7 -11.48 -16.54 11.54
C LEU A 7 -10.70 -15.30 11.08
N LEU A 8 -9.37 -15.34 11.13
CA LEU A 8 -8.54 -14.26 10.62
C LEU A 8 -8.65 -14.13 9.10
N ASP A 9 -8.65 -15.24 8.36
CA ASP A 9 -8.83 -15.25 6.90
C ASP A 9 -10.19 -14.66 6.51
N ALA A 10 -11.27 -15.08 7.17
CA ALA A 10 -12.61 -14.53 6.95
C ALA A 10 -12.66 -13.02 7.22
N LEU A 11 -12.07 -12.58 8.34
CA LEU A 11 -11.98 -11.16 8.68
C LEU A 11 -11.18 -10.36 7.64
N GLN A 12 -10.08 -10.91 7.16
CA GLN A 12 -9.23 -10.25 6.18
C GLN A 12 -9.90 -10.17 4.79
N ARG A 13 -10.78 -11.12 4.45
CA ARG A 13 -11.56 -11.08 3.20
C ARG A 13 -12.74 -10.14 3.26
N ASP A 14 -13.43 -10.05 4.40
CA ASP A 14 -14.55 -9.13 4.61
C ASP A 14 -14.55 -8.54 6.04
N PRO A 15 -13.83 -7.44 6.29
CA PRO A 15 -13.77 -6.82 7.61
C PRO A 15 -15.00 -5.96 7.96
N TYR A 16 -15.82 -5.59 6.98
CA TYR A 16 -16.86 -4.57 7.14
C TYR A 16 -17.96 -4.92 8.14
N PRO A 17 -18.46 -6.17 8.27
CA PRO A 17 -19.42 -6.52 9.32
C PRO A 17 -18.87 -6.34 10.74
N LEU A 18 -17.58 -6.63 10.96
CA LEU A 18 -16.92 -6.37 12.24
C LEU A 18 -16.79 -4.86 12.48
N TYR A 19 -16.37 -4.10 11.47
CA TYR A 19 -16.22 -2.65 11.56
C TYR A 19 -17.52 -1.96 11.92
N ALA A 20 -18.65 -2.34 11.29
CA ALA A 20 -19.97 -1.78 11.60
C ALA A 20 -20.35 -2.00 13.06
N ARG A 21 -20.17 -3.22 13.59
CA ARG A 21 -20.42 -3.53 15.02
C ARG A 21 -19.52 -2.72 15.95
N ALA A 22 -18.24 -2.59 15.59
CA ALA A 22 -17.26 -1.87 16.40
C ALA A 22 -17.53 -0.35 16.46
N ARG A 23 -18.06 0.26 15.39
CA ARG A 23 -18.46 1.67 15.40
C ARG A 23 -19.63 1.97 16.36
N GLN A 24 -20.51 0.98 16.58
CA GLN A 24 -21.68 1.09 17.44
C GLN A 24 -21.43 0.69 18.89
N ALA A 25 -20.25 0.11 19.20
CA ALA A 25 -19.92 -0.31 20.54
C ALA A 25 -19.66 0.87 21.50
N ASP A 26 -19.92 0.68 22.78
CA ASP A 26 -19.47 1.61 23.83
C ASP A 26 -17.97 1.40 24.06
N GLY A 27 -17.14 2.39 23.62
CA GLY A 27 -15.69 2.30 23.69
C GLY A 27 -15.08 1.54 22.52
N LEU A 28 -13.87 1.00 22.74
CA LEU A 28 -13.15 0.23 21.72
C LEU A 28 -13.46 -1.27 21.85
N THR A 29 -13.45 -1.98 20.74
CA THR A 29 -13.63 -3.43 20.69
C THR A 29 -12.27 -4.13 20.62
N PHE A 30 -11.98 -5.04 21.55
CA PHE A 30 -10.80 -5.90 21.43
C PHE A 30 -11.07 -7.05 20.47
N VAL A 31 -10.17 -7.26 19.52
CA VAL A 31 -10.25 -8.30 18.48
C VAL A 31 -9.12 -9.30 18.70
N PRO A 32 -9.42 -10.49 19.28
CA PRO A 32 -8.40 -11.47 19.62
C PRO A 32 -7.59 -11.97 18.42
N GLU A 33 -8.20 -12.05 17.23
CA GLU A 33 -7.57 -12.48 15.99
C GLU A 33 -6.47 -11.52 15.53
N LEU A 34 -6.66 -10.22 15.78
CA LEU A 34 -5.68 -9.17 15.48
C LEU A 34 -4.72 -8.89 16.64
N ASP A 35 -5.03 -9.42 17.84
CA ASP A 35 -4.35 -9.08 19.10
C ASP A 35 -4.27 -7.56 19.28
N ALA A 36 -5.41 -6.89 19.11
CA ALA A 36 -5.47 -5.42 19.11
C ALA A 36 -6.87 -4.88 19.46
N TRP A 37 -6.90 -3.68 20.04
CA TRP A 37 -8.11 -2.88 20.17
C TRP A 37 -8.44 -2.20 18.84
N LEU A 38 -9.66 -2.38 18.35
CA LEU A 38 -10.10 -1.84 17.07
C LEU A 38 -10.56 -0.39 17.23
N VAL A 39 -9.87 0.53 16.58
CA VAL A 39 -10.26 1.95 16.47
C VAL A 39 -11.06 2.10 15.16
N ALA A 40 -12.39 2.22 15.27
CA ALA A 40 -13.30 2.04 14.14
C ALA A 40 -13.99 3.33 13.66
N ARG A 41 -14.26 4.32 14.56
CA ARG A 41 -14.93 5.58 14.22
C ARG A 41 -13.96 6.57 13.58
N ASP A 42 -14.41 7.36 12.60
CA ASP A 42 -13.56 8.36 11.90
C ASP A 42 -12.91 9.36 12.87
N ALA A 43 -13.65 9.84 13.86
CA ALA A 43 -13.11 10.77 14.85
C ALA A 43 -11.96 10.16 15.66
N ASP A 44 -12.13 8.93 16.16
CA ASP A 44 -11.14 8.22 16.96
C ASP A 44 -9.92 7.85 16.12
N VAL A 45 -10.14 7.42 14.86
CA VAL A 45 -9.06 7.12 13.90
C VAL A 45 -8.20 8.36 13.64
N ARG A 46 -8.83 9.51 13.39
CA ARG A 46 -8.08 10.77 13.19
C ARG A 46 -7.36 11.21 14.44
N GLU A 47 -7.97 11.05 15.61
CA GLU A 47 -7.33 11.36 16.89
C GLU A 47 -6.04 10.55 17.07
N VAL A 48 -6.09 9.22 16.89
CA VAL A 48 -4.90 8.35 16.98
C VAL A 48 -3.83 8.77 15.99
N LEU A 49 -4.20 9.07 14.74
CA LEU A 49 -3.26 9.44 13.68
C LEU A 49 -2.57 10.80 13.92
N LEU A 50 -3.19 11.69 14.69
CA LEU A 50 -2.61 12.98 15.09
C LEU A 50 -1.73 12.88 16.34
N ARG A 51 -1.98 11.90 17.20
CA ARG A 51 -1.29 11.71 18.50
C ARG A 51 -0.14 10.70 18.39
N SER A 52 0.78 10.90 17.46
CA SER A 52 1.90 9.98 17.22
C SER A 52 2.84 9.79 18.42
N GLU A 53 2.83 10.70 19.38
CA GLU A 53 3.58 10.58 20.65
C GLU A 53 2.94 9.55 21.59
N ASP A 54 1.61 9.40 21.55
CA ASP A 54 0.84 8.44 22.34
C ASP A 54 0.67 7.09 21.65
N PHE A 55 0.66 7.10 20.30
CA PHE A 55 0.38 5.94 19.46
C PHE A 55 1.51 5.72 18.44
N SER A 56 2.56 5.04 18.88
CA SER A 56 3.78 4.79 18.09
C SER A 56 3.53 3.88 16.89
N SER A 57 4.22 4.20 15.79
CA SER A 57 4.25 3.40 14.57
C SER A 57 5.25 2.24 14.61
N ALA A 58 6.02 2.06 15.68
CA ALA A 58 7.12 1.10 15.76
C ALA A 58 6.74 -0.35 15.39
N GLN A 59 5.48 -0.73 15.63
CA GLN A 59 4.94 -2.07 15.33
C GLN A 59 3.95 -2.09 14.14
N SER A 60 3.93 -1.06 13.31
CA SER A 60 2.95 -0.94 12.21
C SER A 60 3.06 -2.08 11.19
N LEU A 61 4.26 -2.62 10.98
CA LEU A 61 4.54 -3.76 10.10
C LEU A 61 4.82 -5.06 10.89
N ARG A 62 4.33 -5.19 12.13
CA ARG A 62 4.44 -6.46 12.86
C ARG A 62 3.86 -7.59 12.00
N PRO A 63 4.61 -8.68 11.76
CA PRO A 63 4.12 -9.81 10.97
C PRO A 63 2.84 -10.40 11.56
N ASP A 64 1.88 -10.76 10.71
CA ASP A 64 0.69 -11.49 11.11
C ASP A 64 0.99 -12.98 11.36
N VAL A 65 2.00 -13.50 10.64
CA VAL A 65 2.48 -14.88 10.75
C VAL A 65 3.98 -14.86 11.00
N LEU A 66 4.43 -15.62 12.01
CA LEU A 66 5.86 -15.79 12.25
C LEU A 66 6.44 -16.77 11.22
N PRO A 67 7.60 -16.45 10.61
CA PRO A 67 8.29 -17.37 9.72
C PRO A 67 8.73 -18.65 10.41
N ALA A 68 8.78 -19.76 9.68
CA ALA A 68 9.37 -21.01 10.16
C ALA A 68 10.86 -20.81 10.50
N PRO A 69 11.41 -21.55 11.47
CA PRO A 69 12.81 -21.40 11.91
C PRO A 69 13.83 -21.49 10.76
N ALA A 70 13.62 -22.36 9.78
CA ALA A 70 14.51 -22.52 8.64
C ALA A 70 14.63 -21.25 7.77
N VAL A 71 13.57 -20.42 7.72
CA VAL A 71 13.53 -19.18 6.95
C VAL A 71 14.57 -18.16 7.45
N PHE A 72 14.85 -18.13 8.75
CA PHE A 72 15.87 -17.21 9.31
C PHE A 72 17.27 -17.48 8.77
N GLY A 73 17.59 -18.73 8.44
CA GLY A 73 18.87 -19.08 7.77
C GLY A 73 19.00 -18.47 6.38
N VAL A 74 17.89 -18.40 5.63
CA VAL A 74 17.84 -17.73 4.32
C VAL A 74 17.96 -16.20 4.48
N LEU A 75 17.14 -15.61 5.36
CA LEU A 75 17.12 -14.17 5.59
C LEU A 75 18.47 -13.63 6.11
N ALA A 76 19.24 -14.43 6.83
CA ALA A 76 20.57 -14.07 7.33
C ALA A 76 21.61 -13.85 6.20
N ARG A 77 21.35 -14.31 4.98
CA ARG A 77 22.22 -14.09 3.80
C ARG A 77 21.99 -12.72 3.14
N GLY A 78 20.91 -12.04 3.52
CA GLY A 78 20.58 -10.70 3.06
C GLY A 78 21.00 -9.62 4.04
N PHE A 79 20.21 -8.55 4.06
CA PHE A 79 20.38 -7.42 4.98
C PHE A 79 19.37 -7.55 6.13
N GLY A 80 19.82 -7.31 7.36
CA GLY A 80 18.95 -7.29 8.53
C GLY A 80 17.91 -6.15 8.42
N GLN A 81 16.67 -6.42 8.83
CA GLN A 81 15.64 -5.39 8.83
C GLN A 81 15.98 -4.24 9.78
N ARG A 82 15.85 -3.02 9.30
CA ARG A 82 15.95 -1.78 10.08
C ARG A 82 14.59 -1.07 10.08
N PRO A 83 14.29 -0.28 11.13
CA PRO A 83 13.11 0.58 11.12
C PRO A 83 13.08 1.48 9.89
N THR A 84 11.92 1.58 9.25
CA THR A 84 11.70 2.35 8.03
C THR A 84 10.78 3.54 8.29
N VAL A 85 10.52 4.36 7.28
CA VAL A 85 9.62 5.52 7.40
C VAL A 85 8.25 5.16 8.00
N VAL A 86 7.72 3.97 7.73
CA VAL A 86 6.39 3.54 8.20
C VAL A 86 6.41 3.03 9.65
N SER A 87 7.58 2.66 10.17
CA SER A 87 7.77 2.09 11.51
C SER A 87 8.67 2.93 12.41
N THR A 88 8.82 4.21 12.12
CA THR A 88 9.56 5.17 12.95
C THR A 88 8.70 6.36 13.30
N ASP A 89 9.01 7.03 14.41
CA ASP A 89 8.34 8.23 14.87
C ASP A 89 9.33 9.38 15.06
N GLY A 90 8.82 10.60 15.30
CA GLY A 90 9.62 11.76 15.69
C GLY A 90 10.75 12.13 14.71
N PRO A 91 11.97 12.40 15.20
CA PRO A 91 13.10 12.80 14.35
C PRO A 91 13.53 11.73 13.34
N ALA A 92 13.51 10.46 13.71
CA ALA A 92 13.85 9.35 12.80
C ALA A 92 12.88 9.27 11.63
N HIS A 93 11.58 9.37 11.90
CA HIS A 93 10.55 9.44 10.85
C HIS A 93 10.80 10.63 9.91
N ARG A 94 11.05 11.84 10.45
CA ARG A 94 11.30 13.02 9.61
C ARG A 94 12.53 12.84 8.70
N ARG A 95 13.59 12.20 9.20
CA ARG A 95 14.80 11.91 8.42
C ARG A 95 14.49 10.96 7.25
N HIS A 96 13.78 9.87 7.49
CA HIS A 96 13.38 8.92 6.43
C HIS A 96 12.38 9.54 5.44
N ARG A 97 11.46 10.37 5.94
CA ARG A 97 10.39 10.99 5.15
C ARG A 97 10.86 12.07 4.19
N ALA A 98 11.90 12.83 4.56
CA ALA A 98 12.35 14.00 3.79
C ALA A 98 12.71 13.70 2.33
N PRO A 99 13.54 12.68 2.00
CA PRO A 99 13.85 12.34 0.60
C PRO A 99 12.61 11.87 -0.17
N ILE A 100 11.69 11.12 0.48
CA ILE A 100 10.46 10.63 -0.12
C ILE A 100 9.54 11.80 -0.51
N ASN A 101 9.34 12.78 0.38
CA ASN A 101 8.51 13.94 0.09
C ASN A 101 9.06 14.77 -1.08
N ARG A 102 10.39 14.90 -1.22
CA ARG A 102 11.00 15.57 -2.37
C ARG A 102 10.79 14.79 -3.66
N GLY A 103 10.98 13.45 -3.63
CA GLY A 103 10.79 12.56 -4.77
C GLY A 103 9.34 12.45 -5.25
N LEU A 104 8.38 12.71 -4.37
CA LEU A 104 6.94 12.66 -4.64
C LEU A 104 6.28 14.06 -4.60
N SER A 105 7.06 15.11 -4.82
CA SER A 105 6.51 16.46 -4.98
C SER A 105 5.56 16.54 -6.19
N ALA A 106 4.64 17.51 -6.18
CA ALA A 106 3.67 17.69 -7.27
C ALA A 106 4.34 17.83 -8.65
N ALA A 107 5.49 18.53 -8.71
CA ALA A 107 6.28 18.66 -9.94
C ALA A 107 6.79 17.28 -10.42
N ARG A 108 7.37 16.47 -9.52
CA ARG A 108 7.86 15.13 -9.87
C ARG A 108 6.74 14.19 -10.31
N VAL A 109 5.57 14.28 -9.69
CA VAL A 109 4.40 13.50 -10.14
C VAL A 109 3.94 13.96 -11.52
N ALA A 110 3.94 15.27 -11.80
CA ALA A 110 3.63 15.79 -13.12
C ALA A 110 4.62 15.29 -14.18
N ASP A 111 5.92 15.30 -13.88
CA ASP A 111 6.98 14.80 -14.77
C ASP A 111 6.87 13.30 -15.07
N LEU A 112 6.34 12.50 -14.12
CA LEU A 112 6.10 11.06 -14.29
C LEU A 112 4.82 10.75 -15.07
N THR A 113 3.87 11.67 -15.12
CA THR A 113 2.54 11.43 -15.73
C THR A 113 2.61 11.01 -17.20
N PRO A 114 3.44 11.64 -18.09
CA PRO A 114 3.57 11.19 -19.47
C PRO A 114 4.07 9.74 -19.59
N TYR A 115 5.07 9.37 -18.79
CA TYR A 115 5.58 7.99 -18.76
C TYR A 115 4.50 7.01 -18.29
N ALA A 116 3.78 7.33 -17.20
CA ALA A 116 2.67 6.49 -16.72
C ALA A 116 1.58 6.33 -17.80
N THR A 117 1.28 7.39 -18.56
CA THR A 117 0.31 7.34 -19.65
C THR A 117 0.78 6.45 -20.81
N GLU A 118 2.05 6.53 -21.17
CA GLU A 118 2.66 5.66 -22.19
C GLU A 118 2.59 4.19 -21.78
N VAL A 119 3.01 3.87 -20.54
CA VAL A 119 2.95 2.51 -19.99
C VAL A 119 1.52 2.00 -19.98
N ALA A 120 0.57 2.77 -19.43
CA ALA A 120 -0.84 2.38 -19.36
C ALA A 120 -1.42 2.07 -20.74
N THR A 121 -1.14 2.93 -21.73
CA THR A 121 -1.60 2.76 -23.11
C THR A 121 -1.00 1.50 -23.74
N ARG A 122 0.30 1.28 -23.61
CA ARG A 122 0.99 0.09 -24.13
C ARG A 122 0.44 -1.21 -23.51
N LEU A 123 0.18 -1.23 -22.20
CA LEU A 123 -0.41 -2.40 -21.54
C LEU A 123 -1.80 -2.70 -22.07
N VAL A 124 -2.66 -1.69 -22.23
CA VAL A 124 -4.00 -1.86 -22.80
C VAL A 124 -3.93 -2.32 -24.25
N ASP A 125 -3.06 -1.74 -25.06
CA ASP A 125 -2.89 -2.15 -26.46
C ASP A 125 -2.47 -3.63 -26.59
N GLY A 126 -1.75 -4.15 -25.58
CA GLY A 126 -1.31 -5.55 -25.53
C GLY A 126 -2.43 -6.59 -25.47
N PHE A 127 -3.60 -6.24 -24.92
CA PHE A 127 -4.74 -7.16 -24.80
C PHE A 127 -6.05 -6.66 -25.44
N ALA A 128 -6.07 -5.44 -25.98
CA ALA A 128 -7.30 -4.81 -26.45
C ALA A 128 -8.03 -5.60 -27.55
N ALA A 129 -7.32 -6.41 -28.34
CA ALA A 129 -7.88 -7.22 -29.40
C ALA A 129 -8.45 -8.57 -28.92
N ASP A 130 -8.17 -8.99 -27.70
CA ASP A 130 -8.46 -10.35 -27.22
C ASP A 130 -9.91 -10.52 -26.74
N GLY A 131 -10.63 -9.41 -26.50
CA GLY A 131 -12.01 -9.41 -26.00
C GLY A 131 -12.12 -9.80 -24.51
N HIS A 132 -11.02 -10.15 -23.86
CA HIS A 132 -10.95 -10.53 -22.44
C HIS A 132 -9.54 -10.34 -21.90
N THR A 133 -9.43 -10.19 -20.58
CA THR A 133 -8.12 -10.23 -19.90
C THR A 133 -8.27 -10.53 -18.39
N GLU A 134 -7.17 -10.87 -17.73
CA GLU A 134 -7.04 -10.87 -16.28
C GLU A 134 -6.32 -9.58 -15.85
N VAL A 135 -7.07 -8.61 -15.30
CA VAL A 135 -6.61 -7.23 -15.08
C VAL A 135 -5.49 -7.14 -14.05
N MET A 136 -5.49 -8.00 -13.00
CA MET A 136 -4.52 -7.88 -11.91
C MET A 136 -3.10 -8.13 -12.40
N THR A 137 -2.90 -9.09 -13.31
CA THR A 137 -1.58 -9.45 -13.86
C THR A 137 -1.25 -8.68 -15.12
N SER A 138 -2.23 -8.45 -16.01
CA SER A 138 -1.96 -7.81 -17.30
C SER A 138 -1.83 -6.28 -17.23
N TYR A 139 -2.35 -5.66 -16.16
CA TYR A 139 -2.40 -4.19 -16.07
C TYR A 139 -2.14 -3.64 -14.65
N ALA A 140 -2.97 -4.05 -13.66
CA ALA A 140 -2.96 -3.41 -12.34
C ALA A 140 -1.65 -3.61 -11.57
N GLY A 141 -0.97 -4.74 -11.76
CA GLY A 141 0.36 -5.00 -11.21
C GLY A 141 1.47 -4.33 -12.02
N GLU A 142 1.34 -4.28 -13.34
CA GLU A 142 2.39 -3.82 -14.25
C GLU A 142 2.58 -2.29 -14.21
N LEU A 143 1.47 -1.52 -14.26
CA LEU A 143 1.53 -0.06 -14.31
C LEU A 143 2.25 0.54 -13.09
N PRO A 144 1.85 0.24 -11.83
CA PRO A 144 2.53 0.78 -10.66
C PRO A 144 3.98 0.28 -10.53
N GLY A 145 4.25 -0.95 -10.95
CA GLY A 145 5.61 -1.53 -10.99
C GLY A 145 6.55 -0.72 -11.88
N ALA A 146 6.12 -0.43 -13.11
CA ALA A 146 6.89 0.38 -14.03
C ALA A 146 7.11 1.82 -13.51
N VAL A 147 6.04 2.45 -12.97
CA VAL A 147 6.09 3.83 -12.47
C VAL A 147 7.02 3.96 -11.26
N ILE A 148 6.93 3.03 -10.29
CA ILE A 148 7.81 3.07 -9.10
C ILE A 148 9.26 2.76 -9.47
N GLY A 149 9.50 1.81 -10.38
CA GLY A 149 10.83 1.50 -10.91
C GLY A 149 11.48 2.72 -11.58
N ARG A 150 10.72 3.45 -12.41
CA ARG A 150 11.16 4.71 -13.02
C ARG A 150 11.52 5.76 -11.98
N LEU A 151 10.67 5.96 -10.96
CA LEU A 151 10.91 6.91 -9.87
C LEU A 151 12.16 6.56 -9.05
N MET A 152 12.38 5.28 -8.78
CA MET A 152 13.56 4.78 -8.08
C MET A 152 14.83 4.80 -8.93
N GLY A 153 14.72 4.97 -10.25
CA GLY A 153 15.84 5.00 -11.19
C GLY A 153 16.35 3.61 -11.54
N PHE A 154 15.51 2.57 -11.48
CA PHE A 154 15.88 1.22 -11.90
C PHE A 154 16.01 1.14 -13.42
N ALA A 155 16.90 0.27 -13.86
CA ALA A 155 16.94 -0.16 -15.26
C ALA A 155 15.65 -0.94 -15.59
N PRO A 156 15.05 -0.77 -16.78
CA PRO A 156 13.80 -1.43 -17.13
C PRO A 156 13.81 -2.95 -16.95
N GLU A 157 14.95 -3.60 -17.23
CA GLU A 157 15.17 -5.03 -17.08
C GLU A 157 15.18 -5.52 -15.62
N ASP A 158 15.48 -4.65 -14.66
CA ASP A 158 15.50 -4.97 -13.23
C ASP A 158 14.12 -4.84 -12.57
N VAL A 159 13.20 -4.09 -13.18
CA VAL A 159 11.88 -3.80 -12.61
C VAL A 159 11.06 -5.05 -12.31
N PRO A 160 10.94 -6.05 -13.21
CA PRO A 160 10.19 -7.26 -12.93
C PRO A 160 10.72 -8.03 -11.72
N ALA A 161 12.05 -8.18 -11.61
CA ALA A 161 12.68 -8.87 -10.49
C ALA A 161 12.49 -8.11 -9.17
N ALA A 162 12.59 -6.77 -9.20
CA ALA A 162 12.36 -5.94 -8.03
C ALA A 162 10.91 -6.02 -7.54
N VAL A 163 9.95 -5.93 -8.44
CA VAL A 163 8.51 -6.05 -8.14
C VAL A 163 8.17 -7.43 -7.58
N HIS A 164 8.67 -8.50 -8.23
CA HIS A 164 8.49 -9.87 -7.75
C HIS A 164 9.04 -10.06 -6.34
N GLY A 165 10.31 -9.70 -6.11
CA GLY A 165 10.93 -9.81 -4.78
C GLY A 165 10.21 -8.98 -3.70
N GLY A 166 9.70 -7.79 -4.06
CA GLY A 166 8.87 -6.96 -3.17
C GLY A 166 7.57 -7.64 -2.77
N HIS A 167 6.87 -8.25 -3.73
CA HIS A 167 5.64 -9.01 -3.46
C HIS A 167 5.93 -10.23 -2.56
N ARG A 168 6.98 -10.99 -2.84
CA ARG A 168 7.38 -12.16 -2.05
C ARG A 168 7.76 -11.77 -0.61
N ALA A 169 8.50 -10.68 -0.43
CA ALA A 169 8.85 -10.16 0.88
C ALA A 169 7.62 -9.70 1.70
N GLU A 170 6.61 -9.12 1.05
CA GLU A 170 5.34 -8.76 1.69
C GLU A 170 4.56 -10.01 2.13
N GLN A 171 4.52 -11.04 1.29
CA GLN A 171 3.85 -12.29 1.62
C GLN A 171 4.40 -12.94 2.89
N LEU A 172 5.71 -12.89 3.12
CA LEU A 172 6.34 -13.39 4.35
C LEU A 172 5.85 -12.70 5.62
N LEU A 173 5.39 -11.44 5.52
CA LEU A 173 4.92 -10.68 6.67
C LEU A 173 3.43 -10.91 6.96
N PHE A 174 2.61 -11.08 5.92
CA PHE A 174 1.16 -10.93 6.05
C PHE A 174 0.34 -12.12 5.55
N ARG A 175 0.98 -13.16 5.01
CA ARG A 175 0.24 -14.31 4.47
C ARG A 175 0.62 -15.63 5.14
N PRO A 176 -0.35 -16.45 5.51
CA PRO A 176 -0.10 -17.86 5.82
C PRO A 176 0.48 -18.57 4.59
N MET A 177 1.60 -19.27 4.76
CA MET A 177 2.31 -20.02 3.72
C MET A 177 2.90 -21.29 4.32
N THR A 178 3.04 -22.33 3.52
CA THR A 178 3.84 -23.50 3.89
C THR A 178 5.30 -23.14 4.10
N GLU A 179 6.08 -23.98 4.77
CA GLU A 179 7.50 -23.72 5.00
C GLU A 179 8.27 -23.59 3.67
N ASP A 180 7.98 -24.43 2.68
CA ASP A 180 8.63 -24.37 1.36
C ASP A 180 8.30 -23.07 0.62
N GLU A 181 7.05 -22.61 0.70
CA GLU A 181 6.64 -21.31 0.14
C GLU A 181 7.33 -20.13 0.83
N GLN A 182 7.50 -20.22 2.17
CA GLN A 182 8.22 -19.21 2.95
C GLN A 182 9.71 -19.19 2.59
N LEU A 183 10.35 -20.35 2.43
CA LEU A 183 11.75 -20.45 2.02
C LEU A 183 11.96 -19.82 0.64
N ALA A 184 11.10 -20.15 -0.33
CA ALA A 184 11.16 -19.56 -1.66
C ALA A 184 10.95 -18.05 -1.62
N ALA A 185 9.97 -17.56 -0.83
CA ALA A 185 9.72 -16.14 -0.68
C ALA A 185 10.89 -15.40 0.01
N ALA A 186 11.58 -16.04 0.94
CA ALA A 186 12.77 -15.49 1.58
C ALA A 186 13.94 -15.38 0.60
N GLU A 187 14.14 -16.37 -0.28
CA GLU A 187 15.16 -16.31 -1.34
C GLU A 187 14.92 -15.13 -2.29
N ASP A 188 13.66 -14.95 -2.75
CA ASP A 188 13.28 -13.84 -3.61
C ASP A 188 13.47 -12.49 -2.90
N GLY A 189 13.11 -12.42 -1.61
CA GLY A 189 13.33 -11.24 -0.79
C GLY A 189 14.79 -10.88 -0.59
N VAL A 190 15.65 -11.87 -0.38
CA VAL A 190 17.11 -11.68 -0.28
C VAL A 190 17.71 -11.25 -1.62
N ALA A 191 17.27 -11.84 -2.73
CA ALA A 191 17.68 -11.40 -4.07
C ALA A 191 17.33 -9.92 -4.32
N LEU A 192 16.12 -9.49 -3.94
CA LEU A 192 15.74 -8.09 -3.98
C LEU A 192 16.66 -7.22 -3.13
N GLN A 193 16.99 -7.63 -1.91
CA GLN A 193 17.87 -6.86 -1.02
C GLN A 193 19.25 -6.65 -1.65
N HIS A 194 19.81 -7.66 -2.28
CA HIS A 194 21.08 -7.55 -3.01
C HIS A 194 20.98 -6.62 -4.24
N LEU A 195 19.86 -6.66 -4.95
CA LEU A 195 19.58 -5.73 -6.04
C LEU A 195 19.54 -4.28 -5.53
N LEU A 196 18.82 -4.01 -4.45
CA LEU A 196 18.72 -2.68 -3.86
C LEU A 196 20.06 -2.18 -3.30
N ASP A 197 20.87 -3.06 -2.73
CA ASP A 197 22.23 -2.75 -2.30
C ASP A 197 23.14 -2.37 -3.48
N ARG A 198 23.04 -3.07 -4.61
CA ARG A 198 23.73 -2.69 -5.83
C ARG A 198 23.38 -1.26 -6.26
N TYR A 199 22.10 -0.94 -6.33
CA TYR A 199 21.63 0.42 -6.65
C TYR A 199 22.12 1.46 -5.64
N ALA A 200 22.08 1.18 -4.35
CA ALA A 200 22.57 2.10 -3.32
C ALA A 200 24.07 2.40 -3.50
N ARG A 201 24.90 1.40 -3.77
CA ARG A 201 26.35 1.57 -4.02
C ARG A 201 26.62 2.31 -5.32
N GLU A 202 25.89 2.00 -6.41
CA GLU A 202 26.02 2.70 -7.69
C GLU A 202 25.67 4.19 -7.53
N ARG A 203 24.57 4.51 -6.82
CA ARG A 203 24.14 5.89 -6.57
C ARG A 203 25.04 6.63 -5.58
N ARG A 204 25.75 5.91 -4.71
CA ARG A 204 26.82 6.48 -3.89
C ARG A 204 27.99 6.94 -4.75
N ALA A 205 28.42 6.12 -5.70
CA ALA A 205 29.53 6.39 -6.60
C ALA A 205 29.14 7.42 -7.68
N GLN A 206 27.95 7.31 -8.24
CA GLN A 206 27.45 8.15 -9.33
C GLN A 206 25.99 8.56 -9.05
N PRO A 207 25.75 9.66 -8.32
CA PRO A 207 24.42 10.18 -8.06
C PRO A 207 23.68 10.52 -9.38
N ARG A 208 22.38 10.24 -9.41
CA ARG A 208 21.47 10.55 -10.52
C ARG A 208 20.27 11.35 -9.99
N ASP A 209 19.45 11.85 -10.90
CA ASP A 209 18.20 12.50 -10.55
C ASP A 209 17.08 11.46 -10.35
N ASP A 210 17.25 10.62 -9.30
CA ASP A 210 16.30 9.57 -8.91
C ASP A 210 16.15 9.47 -7.38
N LEU A 211 15.13 8.72 -6.94
CA LEU A 211 14.85 8.59 -5.51
C LEU A 211 15.93 7.78 -4.78
N CYS A 212 16.55 6.79 -5.41
CA CYS A 212 17.66 6.05 -4.80
C CYS A 212 18.80 7.00 -4.44
N SER A 213 19.19 7.90 -5.33
CA SER A 213 20.22 8.94 -5.05
C SER A 213 19.79 9.85 -3.93
N ALA A 214 18.54 10.31 -3.93
CA ALA A 214 18.02 11.17 -2.85
C ALA A 214 18.01 10.47 -1.49
N MET A 215 17.70 9.18 -1.44
CA MET A 215 17.76 8.37 -0.22
C MET A 215 19.19 8.15 0.24
N VAL A 216 20.11 7.82 -0.66
CA VAL A 216 21.55 7.67 -0.34
C VAL A 216 22.10 8.95 0.26
N ALA A 217 21.82 10.10 -0.35
CA ALA A 217 22.28 11.40 0.15
C ALA A 217 21.71 11.76 1.53
N ALA A 218 20.46 11.39 1.82
CA ALA A 218 19.79 11.74 3.06
C ALA A 218 20.08 10.76 4.22
N LEU A 219 20.17 9.46 3.93
CA LEU A 219 20.31 8.42 4.96
C LEU A 219 21.77 8.03 5.22
N ALA A 220 22.63 8.24 4.24
CA ALA A 220 24.06 7.99 4.36
C ALA A 220 24.87 9.20 3.87
N PRO A 221 24.73 10.38 4.51
CA PRO A 221 25.46 11.57 4.08
C PRO A 221 26.97 11.32 4.09
N ASP A 222 27.67 11.85 3.08
CA ASP A 222 29.12 11.83 3.05
C ASP A 222 29.68 12.86 4.02
N THR A 223 30.38 12.41 5.03
CA THR A 223 31.09 13.28 6.00
C THR A 223 32.55 13.46 5.63
N GLY A 224 33.00 12.95 4.47
CA GLY A 224 34.38 13.05 3.98
C GLY A 224 34.66 14.30 3.14
N LEU A 225 35.89 14.44 2.66
CA LEU A 225 36.42 15.61 1.94
C LEU A 225 35.99 15.70 0.45
N GLY A 226 34.95 14.97 0.03
CA GLY A 226 34.41 15.04 -1.32
C GLY A 226 33.22 14.11 -1.54
N PRO A 227 32.27 14.45 -2.44
CA PRO A 227 31.12 13.60 -2.71
C PRO A 227 31.56 12.28 -3.35
N GLY A 228 31.00 11.17 -2.86
CA GLY A 228 31.17 9.84 -3.45
C GLY A 228 32.49 9.12 -3.14
N THR A 229 33.36 9.66 -2.28
CA THR A 229 34.69 9.09 -2.04
C THR A 229 34.75 7.99 -0.99
N ARG A 230 33.70 7.83 -0.17
CA ARG A 230 33.67 6.82 0.89
C ARG A 230 32.62 5.75 0.63
N GLU A 231 33.04 4.49 0.71
CA GLU A 231 32.12 3.35 0.61
C GLU A 231 31.07 3.40 1.73
N LEU A 232 29.88 2.89 1.42
CA LEU A 232 28.81 2.75 2.41
C LEU A 232 29.19 1.69 3.44
N THR A 233 29.06 2.02 4.71
CA THR A 233 29.23 1.04 5.79
C THR A 233 28.11 -0.02 5.74
N HIS A 234 28.31 -1.14 6.40
CA HIS A 234 27.29 -2.19 6.48
C HIS A 234 25.98 -1.68 7.09
N ASP A 235 26.03 -0.86 8.14
CA ASP A 235 24.85 -0.27 8.78
C ASP A 235 24.11 0.69 7.85
N GLN A 236 24.84 1.54 7.11
CA GLN A 236 24.22 2.42 6.10
C GLN A 236 23.54 1.62 4.99
N ARG A 237 24.18 0.55 4.51
CA ARG A 237 23.59 -0.35 3.51
C ARG A 237 22.31 -1.01 4.03
N ASN A 238 22.32 -1.51 5.27
CA ASN A 238 21.14 -2.08 5.91
C ASN A 238 19.98 -1.08 5.99
N GLU A 239 20.25 0.15 6.44
CA GLU A 239 19.23 1.20 6.54
C GLU A 239 18.68 1.57 5.15
N LEU A 240 19.55 1.75 4.17
CA LEU A 240 19.18 2.08 2.80
C LEU A 240 18.35 0.96 2.16
N VAL A 241 18.81 -0.28 2.22
CA VAL A 241 18.09 -1.44 1.65
C VAL A 241 16.71 -1.57 2.28
N SER A 242 16.59 -1.46 3.61
CA SER A 242 15.29 -1.55 4.29
C SER A 242 14.33 -0.44 3.84
N ASN A 243 14.80 0.80 3.71
CA ASN A 243 13.95 1.92 3.30
C ASN A 243 13.61 1.87 1.79
N LEU A 244 14.53 1.48 0.93
CA LEU A 244 14.28 1.29 -0.51
C LEU A 244 13.27 0.15 -0.75
N GLN A 245 13.43 -0.98 -0.05
CA GLN A 245 12.48 -2.11 -0.10
C GLN A 245 11.08 -1.68 0.37
N ASN A 246 11.00 -1.00 1.51
CA ASN A 246 9.71 -0.50 2.02
C ASN A 246 9.05 0.46 1.03
N PHE A 247 9.82 1.36 0.41
CA PHE A 247 9.31 2.31 -0.56
C PHE A 247 8.80 1.61 -1.84
N LEU A 248 9.54 0.64 -2.36
CA LEU A 248 9.14 -0.17 -3.52
C LEU A 248 7.80 -0.88 -3.26
N ILE A 249 7.70 -1.59 -2.15
CA ILE A 249 6.50 -2.34 -1.75
C ILE A 249 5.31 -1.38 -1.59
N ALA A 250 5.49 -0.28 -0.87
CA ALA A 250 4.44 0.70 -0.63
C ALA A 250 3.95 1.39 -1.91
N GLY A 251 4.84 1.66 -2.85
CA GLY A 251 4.50 2.34 -4.11
C GLY A 251 3.88 1.43 -5.17
N HIS A 252 4.15 0.13 -5.10
CA HIS A 252 3.64 -0.87 -6.04
C HIS A 252 2.31 -1.48 -5.56
N LEU A 253 2.35 -2.27 -4.47
CA LEU A 253 1.24 -3.15 -4.09
C LEU A 253 -0.04 -2.41 -3.70
N THR A 254 0.09 -1.26 -3.04
CA THR A 254 -1.09 -0.47 -2.62
C THR A 254 -1.81 0.16 -3.82
N THR A 255 -1.08 0.60 -4.84
CA THR A 255 -1.67 1.16 -6.06
C THR A 255 -2.26 0.05 -6.93
N THR A 256 -1.61 -1.11 -7.02
CA THR A 256 -2.17 -2.33 -7.63
C THR A 256 -3.52 -2.68 -6.99
N ALA A 257 -3.56 -2.71 -5.66
CA ALA A 257 -4.78 -2.98 -4.91
C ALA A 257 -5.87 -1.93 -5.17
N LEU A 258 -5.53 -0.65 -5.19
CA LEU A 258 -6.48 0.44 -5.46
C LEU A 258 -7.08 0.34 -6.87
N ILE A 259 -6.28 0.05 -7.89
CA ILE A 259 -6.77 -0.13 -9.27
C ILE A 259 -7.71 -1.35 -9.33
N GLY A 260 -7.31 -2.46 -8.72
CA GLY A 260 -8.11 -3.69 -8.71
C GLY A 260 -9.46 -3.52 -8.02
N THR A 261 -9.49 -2.94 -6.81
CA THR A 261 -10.75 -2.69 -6.08
C THR A 261 -11.63 -1.67 -6.78
N ALA A 262 -11.05 -0.62 -7.35
CA ALA A 262 -11.79 0.41 -8.10
C ALA A 262 -12.53 -0.21 -9.31
N LEU A 263 -11.83 -0.99 -10.13
CA LEU A 263 -12.45 -1.66 -11.28
C LEU A 263 -13.46 -2.71 -10.83
N PHE A 264 -13.15 -3.49 -9.79
CA PHE A 264 -14.10 -4.47 -9.24
C PHE A 264 -15.42 -3.81 -8.83
N HIS A 265 -15.38 -2.73 -8.04
CA HIS A 265 -16.62 -2.06 -7.60
C HIS A 265 -17.35 -1.36 -8.73
N LEU A 266 -16.65 -0.67 -9.62
CA LEU A 266 -17.28 -0.07 -10.82
C LEU A 266 -17.98 -1.11 -11.70
N LEU A 267 -17.39 -2.27 -11.89
CA LEU A 267 -17.96 -3.32 -12.72
C LEU A 267 -19.05 -4.14 -12.02
N SER A 268 -18.99 -4.21 -10.68
CA SER A 268 -20.06 -4.82 -9.86
C SER A 268 -21.30 -3.92 -9.77
N HIS A 269 -21.14 -2.60 -9.88
CA HIS A 269 -22.21 -1.60 -9.93
C HIS A 269 -22.33 -1.09 -11.36
N ARG A 270 -22.99 -1.86 -12.21
CA ARG A 270 -23.02 -1.63 -13.65
C ARG A 270 -23.52 -0.23 -14.05
N ASP A 271 -24.50 0.30 -13.34
CA ASP A 271 -25.03 1.66 -13.49
C ASP A 271 -23.94 2.72 -13.27
N GLN A 272 -23.06 2.52 -12.31
CA GLN A 272 -21.95 3.44 -12.00
C GLN A 272 -20.87 3.40 -13.11
N TRP A 273 -20.58 2.22 -13.67
CA TRP A 273 -19.69 2.08 -14.82
C TRP A 273 -20.24 2.78 -16.06
N GLU A 274 -21.50 2.52 -16.39
CA GLU A 274 -22.18 3.14 -17.55
C GLU A 274 -22.28 4.66 -17.40
N LEU A 275 -22.57 5.14 -16.18
CA LEU A 275 -22.58 6.55 -15.87
C LEU A 275 -21.17 7.16 -16.06
N LEU A 276 -20.11 6.49 -15.60
CA LEU A 276 -18.74 6.97 -15.75
C LEU A 276 -18.30 7.02 -17.22
N CYS A 277 -18.70 6.05 -18.03
CA CYS A 277 -18.46 6.05 -19.47
C CYS A 277 -19.20 7.21 -20.19
N ALA A 278 -20.43 7.51 -19.78
CA ALA A 278 -21.24 8.58 -20.35
C ALA A 278 -20.80 9.99 -19.87
N ARG A 279 -20.19 10.06 -18.66
CA ARG A 279 -19.84 11.30 -17.99
C ARG A 279 -18.42 11.29 -17.44
N PRO A 280 -17.38 11.40 -18.31
CA PRO A 280 -15.97 11.34 -17.91
C PRO A 280 -15.55 12.41 -16.89
N GLU A 281 -16.30 13.52 -16.79
CA GLU A 281 -16.07 14.55 -15.77
C GLU A 281 -16.29 14.03 -14.32
N LEU A 282 -16.92 12.87 -14.12
CA LEU A 282 -17.07 12.21 -12.84
C LEU A 282 -15.82 11.40 -12.43
N ILE A 283 -14.83 11.20 -13.30
CA ILE A 283 -13.63 10.43 -12.97
C ILE A 283 -12.93 10.90 -11.69
N PRO A 284 -12.75 12.21 -11.42
CA PRO A 284 -12.19 12.64 -10.14
C PRO A 284 -13.00 12.18 -8.92
N GLY A 285 -14.33 12.20 -9.00
CA GLY A 285 -15.23 11.67 -7.96
C GLY A 285 -15.10 10.17 -7.80
N ALA A 286 -15.08 9.44 -8.92
CA ALA A 286 -14.92 7.99 -8.94
C ALA A 286 -13.58 7.54 -8.31
N VAL A 287 -12.49 8.28 -8.51
CA VAL A 287 -11.19 8.03 -7.87
C VAL A 287 -11.28 8.12 -6.33
N GLU A 288 -11.90 9.18 -5.81
CA GLU A 288 -12.04 9.36 -4.36
C GLU A 288 -13.05 8.37 -3.77
N GLU A 289 -14.14 8.09 -4.47
CA GLU A 289 -15.14 7.12 -4.00
C GLU A 289 -14.58 5.69 -3.98
N ALA A 290 -13.84 5.27 -5.00
CA ALA A 290 -13.18 3.98 -5.03
C ALA A 290 -12.18 3.85 -3.86
N ALA A 291 -11.38 4.88 -3.62
CA ALA A 291 -10.46 4.91 -2.50
C ALA A 291 -11.18 4.84 -1.14
N ARG A 292 -12.33 5.55 -1.00
CA ARG A 292 -13.14 5.54 0.22
C ARG A 292 -13.79 4.20 0.48
N PHE A 293 -14.52 3.68 -0.52
CA PHE A 293 -15.48 2.58 -0.35
C PHE A 293 -14.80 1.26 0.02
N ASP A 294 -13.69 0.92 -0.63
CA ASP A 294 -12.92 -0.28 -0.30
C ASP A 294 -11.41 0.03 -0.39
N THR A 295 -10.92 0.68 0.65
CA THR A 295 -9.54 1.17 0.68
C THR A 295 -8.51 0.04 0.56
N ALA A 296 -7.47 0.26 -0.25
CA ALA A 296 -6.40 -0.70 -0.45
C ALA A 296 -5.70 -1.11 0.85
N VAL A 297 -5.54 -0.19 1.79
CA VAL A 297 -4.99 -0.45 3.13
C VAL A 297 -6.12 -0.30 4.13
N GLN A 298 -6.51 -1.42 4.75
CA GLN A 298 -7.61 -1.42 5.71
C GLN A 298 -7.24 -0.77 7.04
N GLY A 299 -5.97 -0.74 7.41
CA GLY A 299 -5.49 -0.08 8.61
C GLY A 299 -4.06 -0.46 8.97
N PHE A 300 -3.56 0.15 10.03
CA PHE A 300 -2.26 -0.17 10.60
C PHE A 300 -2.32 -0.31 12.12
N ARG A 301 -1.43 -1.13 12.67
CA ARG A 301 -1.21 -1.20 14.11
C ARG A 301 -0.49 0.05 14.63
N ARG A 302 -0.83 0.43 15.88
CA ARG A 302 -0.08 1.37 16.69
C ARG A 302 0.13 0.79 18.07
N THR A 303 1.24 1.13 18.70
CA THR A 303 1.52 0.76 20.09
C THR A 303 1.29 1.96 20.98
N VAL A 304 0.52 1.78 22.03
CA VAL A 304 0.30 2.80 23.06
C VAL A 304 1.59 3.01 23.85
N THR A 305 2.12 4.22 23.89
CA THR A 305 3.43 4.53 24.52
C THR A 305 3.32 4.79 26.01
N ARG A 306 2.18 5.32 26.46
CA ARG A 306 1.84 5.61 27.87
C ARG A 306 0.36 5.37 28.11
N PRO A 307 -0.11 5.18 29.35
CA PRO A 307 -1.53 5.00 29.61
C PRO A 307 -2.35 6.18 29.04
N VAL A 308 -3.38 5.86 28.27
CA VAL A 308 -4.29 6.85 27.65
C VAL A 308 -5.72 6.36 27.72
N VAL A 309 -6.66 7.29 27.65
CA VAL A 309 -8.08 6.99 27.42
C VAL A 309 -8.43 7.37 25.98
N LEU A 310 -9.02 6.45 25.24
CA LEU A 310 -9.52 6.66 23.88
C LEU A 310 -10.94 6.12 23.76
N ALA A 311 -11.87 6.95 23.30
CA ALA A 311 -13.30 6.60 23.20
C ALA A 311 -13.87 5.96 24.48
N GLY A 312 -13.48 6.45 25.67
CA GLY A 312 -13.89 5.91 26.96
C GLY A 312 -13.22 4.63 27.40
N THR A 313 -12.31 4.03 26.58
CA THR A 313 -11.56 2.82 26.92
C THR A 313 -10.18 3.20 27.47
N GLU A 314 -9.83 2.67 28.65
CA GLU A 314 -8.49 2.80 29.22
C GLU A 314 -7.52 1.84 28.50
N LEU A 315 -6.45 2.38 27.94
CA LEU A 315 -5.41 1.62 27.25
C LEU A 315 -4.10 1.74 28.02
N PRO A 316 -3.55 0.63 28.52
CA PRO A 316 -2.24 0.66 29.19
C PRO A 316 -1.10 0.87 28.17
N ALA A 317 0.06 1.33 28.66
CA ALA A 317 1.28 1.32 27.86
C ALA A 317 1.59 -0.09 27.34
N GLY A 318 2.01 -0.18 26.08
CA GLY A 318 2.26 -1.45 25.38
C GLY A 318 1.03 -2.07 24.71
N ALA A 319 -0.19 -1.57 24.98
CA ALA A 319 -1.38 -2.03 24.25
C ALA A 319 -1.24 -1.79 22.74
N THR A 320 -1.77 -2.72 21.96
CA THR A 320 -1.86 -2.57 20.51
C THR A 320 -3.25 -2.07 20.13
N VAL A 321 -3.33 -1.05 19.30
CA VAL A 321 -4.55 -0.64 18.62
C VAL A 321 -4.42 -0.90 17.11
N PHE A 322 -5.50 -1.34 16.47
CA PHE A 322 -5.61 -1.40 15.00
C PHE A 322 -6.46 -0.22 14.53
N VAL A 323 -5.84 0.70 13.80
CA VAL A 323 -6.48 1.93 13.32
C VAL A 323 -7.13 1.62 11.99
N ALA A 324 -8.46 1.38 12.00
CA ALA A 324 -9.19 0.83 10.87
C ALA A 324 -9.65 1.93 9.88
N TYR A 325 -8.83 2.21 8.88
CA TYR A 325 -9.15 3.19 7.83
C TYR A 325 -10.39 2.80 7.03
N GLY A 326 -10.54 1.51 6.70
CA GLY A 326 -11.72 1.00 6.00
C GLY A 326 -13.00 1.21 6.79
N SER A 327 -12.94 1.12 8.12
CA SER A 327 -14.06 1.41 9.00
C SER A 327 -14.41 2.91 9.03
N ALA A 328 -13.42 3.76 9.27
CA ALA A 328 -13.59 5.22 9.32
C ALA A 328 -14.18 5.77 8.01
N ASN A 329 -13.79 5.19 6.87
CA ASN A 329 -14.30 5.56 5.56
C ASN A 329 -15.78 5.18 5.33
N ARG A 330 -16.34 4.35 6.20
CA ARG A 330 -17.76 3.96 6.20
C ARG A 330 -18.47 4.35 7.49
N ASP A 331 -17.95 5.35 8.19
CA ASP A 331 -18.58 5.88 9.40
C ASP A 331 -19.79 6.74 9.02
N GLU A 332 -20.95 6.37 9.56
CA GLU A 332 -22.25 7.04 9.38
C GLU A 332 -22.25 8.48 9.89
N ALA A 333 -21.41 8.77 10.89
CA ALA A 333 -21.25 10.13 11.41
C ALA A 333 -20.51 11.06 10.43
N ARG A 334 -19.83 10.49 9.43
CA ARG A 334 -19.01 11.23 8.47
C ARG A 334 -19.54 11.18 7.04
N HIS A 335 -20.19 10.08 6.66
CA HIS A 335 -20.65 9.81 5.30
C HIS A 335 -22.12 9.43 5.33
N GLU A 336 -22.91 10.11 4.54
CA GLU A 336 -24.29 9.73 4.27
C GLU A 336 -24.31 8.46 3.42
N GLU A 337 -25.17 7.48 3.77
CA GLU A 337 -25.22 6.17 3.09
C GLU A 337 -23.84 5.55 2.84
N PRO A 338 -23.01 5.34 3.90
CA PRO A 338 -21.60 5.03 3.76
C PRO A 338 -21.32 3.70 3.02
N ASP A 339 -22.27 2.78 3.04
CA ASP A 339 -22.20 1.46 2.39
C ASP A 339 -22.73 1.46 0.94
N THR A 340 -23.13 2.61 0.41
CA THR A 340 -23.47 2.81 -1.00
C THR A 340 -22.26 3.29 -1.77
N PHE A 341 -21.93 2.59 -2.87
CA PHE A 341 -20.89 3.00 -3.83
C PHE A 341 -21.49 3.99 -4.83
N ASP A 342 -21.09 5.27 -4.75
CA ASP A 342 -21.67 6.35 -5.53
C ASP A 342 -20.58 7.32 -6.03
N ILE A 343 -20.26 7.24 -7.33
CA ILE A 343 -19.24 8.08 -7.97
C ILE A 343 -19.66 9.55 -8.14
N THR A 344 -20.91 9.88 -7.86
CA THR A 344 -21.41 11.28 -7.91
C THR A 344 -21.14 12.05 -6.63
N ARG A 345 -20.63 11.40 -5.58
CA ARG A 345 -20.20 12.07 -4.34
C ARG A 345 -19.19 13.16 -4.66
N PRO A 346 -19.26 14.32 -3.97
CA PRO A 346 -18.28 15.38 -4.20
C PRO A 346 -16.85 14.87 -4.00
N ALA A 347 -16.01 15.06 -5.03
CA ALA A 347 -14.60 14.72 -4.97
C ALA A 347 -13.90 15.53 -3.87
N SER A 348 -13.52 14.87 -2.77
CA SER A 348 -12.86 15.53 -1.65
C SER A 348 -11.85 14.58 -0.99
N PRO A 349 -10.55 14.79 -1.23
CA PRO A 349 -9.50 13.93 -0.68
C PRO A 349 -9.39 13.99 0.85
N THR A 350 -10.05 14.95 1.51
CA THR A 350 -10.03 15.11 2.97
C THR A 350 -11.22 14.42 3.67
N ARG A 351 -12.19 13.92 2.91
CA ARG A 351 -13.37 13.27 3.50
C ARG A 351 -13.09 11.88 4.00
N HIS A 352 -12.16 11.16 3.39
CA HIS A 352 -11.76 9.81 3.79
C HIS A 352 -10.32 9.76 4.30
N VAL A 353 -9.93 8.65 4.95
CA VAL A 353 -8.59 8.42 5.52
C VAL A 353 -7.83 7.29 4.82
N SER A 354 -8.19 6.94 3.58
CA SER A 354 -7.57 5.87 2.80
C SER A 354 -6.06 6.05 2.60
N PHE A 355 -5.62 7.29 2.59
CA PHE A 355 -4.20 7.66 2.50
C PHE A 355 -3.61 8.06 3.85
N GLY A 356 -4.24 7.66 4.96
CA GLY A 356 -3.82 8.05 6.29
C GLY A 356 -4.08 9.53 6.61
N HIS A 357 -3.56 9.96 7.75
CA HIS A 357 -3.67 11.34 8.24
C HIS A 357 -2.46 11.67 9.14
N GLY A 358 -2.19 12.98 9.38
CA GLY A 358 -1.09 13.40 10.24
C GLY A 358 0.30 13.10 9.68
N ALA A 359 1.26 12.85 10.56
CA ALA A 359 2.68 12.69 10.22
C ALA A 359 2.92 11.55 9.22
N HIS A 360 2.17 10.46 9.33
CA HIS A 360 2.25 9.27 8.46
C HIS A 360 1.27 9.29 7.27
N GLY A 361 0.63 10.42 6.97
CA GLY A 361 -0.19 10.56 5.76
C GLY A 361 0.61 10.17 4.52
N CYS A 362 -0.02 9.46 3.57
CA CYS A 362 0.65 8.85 2.42
C CYS A 362 1.34 9.90 1.53
N PRO A 363 2.66 9.83 1.31
CA PRO A 363 3.36 10.76 0.43
C PRO A 363 3.07 10.51 -1.05
N GLY A 364 2.68 9.27 -1.40
CA GLY A 364 2.36 8.83 -2.77
C GLY A 364 0.91 9.04 -3.19
N SER A 365 0.07 9.65 -2.34
CA SER A 365 -1.36 9.76 -2.57
C SER A 365 -1.73 10.44 -3.90
N GLN A 366 -0.97 11.46 -4.31
CA GLN A 366 -1.17 12.13 -5.59
C GLN A 366 -0.79 11.22 -6.78
N LEU A 367 0.33 10.48 -6.67
CA LEU A 367 0.77 9.55 -7.70
C LEU A 367 -0.21 8.38 -7.87
N ALA A 368 -0.73 7.83 -6.77
CA ALA A 368 -1.75 6.78 -6.81
C ALA A 368 -3.05 7.26 -7.47
N ARG A 369 -3.54 8.45 -7.10
CA ARG A 369 -4.70 9.07 -7.75
C ARG A 369 -4.49 9.31 -9.23
N THR A 370 -3.31 9.77 -9.63
CA THR A 370 -2.96 9.98 -11.03
C THR A 370 -3.02 8.67 -11.81
N GLN A 371 -2.46 7.59 -11.28
CA GLN A 371 -2.50 6.28 -11.94
C GLN A 371 -3.92 5.73 -12.04
N LEU A 372 -4.73 5.82 -10.98
CA LEU A 372 -6.12 5.39 -11.05
C LEU A 372 -6.94 6.26 -12.03
N ARG A 373 -6.75 7.58 -12.01
CA ARG A 373 -7.40 8.48 -12.98
C ARG A 373 -7.06 8.09 -14.42
N LEU A 374 -5.79 7.91 -14.75
CA LEU A 374 -5.34 7.47 -16.09
C LEU A 374 -5.96 6.12 -16.47
N THR A 375 -6.04 5.19 -15.52
CA THR A 375 -6.70 3.89 -15.71
C THR A 375 -8.16 4.08 -16.11
N LEU A 376 -8.92 4.86 -15.33
CA LEU A 376 -10.35 5.08 -15.59
C LEU A 376 -10.57 5.82 -16.92
N GLU A 377 -9.80 6.87 -17.21
CA GLU A 377 -9.85 7.59 -18.50
C GLU A 377 -9.60 6.67 -19.71
N LEU A 378 -8.65 5.74 -19.55
CA LEU A 378 -8.29 4.82 -20.63
C LEU A 378 -9.32 3.71 -20.81
N PHE A 379 -9.74 3.07 -19.71
CA PHE A 379 -10.66 1.94 -19.74
C PHE A 379 -12.07 2.34 -20.14
N THR A 380 -12.59 3.47 -19.66
CA THR A 380 -13.94 3.94 -20.05
C THR A 380 -14.01 4.28 -21.55
N ARG A 381 -12.92 4.82 -22.11
CA ARG A 381 -12.82 5.16 -23.53
C ARG A 381 -12.65 3.94 -24.43
N ARG A 382 -11.80 2.96 -24.00
CA ARG A 382 -11.41 1.81 -24.83
C ARG A 382 -12.39 0.65 -24.70
N PHE A 383 -13.00 0.49 -23.54
CA PHE A 383 -13.83 -0.67 -23.20
C PHE A 383 -15.14 -0.27 -22.50
N PRO A 384 -16.01 0.54 -23.14
CA PRO A 384 -17.28 0.94 -22.51
C PRO A 384 -18.17 -0.27 -22.19
N GLY A 385 -18.01 -1.39 -22.93
CA GLY A 385 -18.66 -2.67 -22.70
C GLY A 385 -18.08 -3.54 -21.60
N LEU A 386 -17.00 -3.11 -20.93
CA LEU A 386 -16.26 -3.92 -19.93
C LEU A 386 -17.18 -4.50 -18.86
N ARG A 387 -16.99 -5.78 -18.52
CA ARG A 387 -17.77 -6.52 -17.52
C ARG A 387 -16.90 -7.53 -16.80
N LEU A 388 -17.26 -7.89 -15.57
CA LEU A 388 -16.70 -9.06 -14.91
C LEU A 388 -17.06 -10.32 -15.69
N ALA A 389 -16.14 -11.26 -15.81
CA ALA A 389 -16.40 -12.56 -16.43
C ALA A 389 -17.45 -13.32 -15.61
N LYS A 390 -18.48 -13.85 -16.27
CA LYS A 390 -19.68 -14.40 -15.60
C LYS A 390 -19.44 -15.68 -14.80
N ASP A 391 -18.41 -16.45 -15.18
CA ASP A 391 -18.20 -17.80 -14.66
C ASP A 391 -17.15 -17.86 -13.53
N ARG A 392 -16.74 -16.73 -13.02
CA ARG A 392 -15.73 -16.64 -11.96
C ARG A 392 -16.16 -15.66 -10.87
N GLU A 393 -16.23 -16.17 -9.64
CA GLU A 393 -16.39 -15.34 -8.46
C GLU A 393 -15.07 -14.59 -8.18
N VAL A 394 -15.17 -13.29 -7.92
CA VAL A 394 -14.01 -12.48 -7.53
C VAL A 394 -13.77 -12.63 -6.05
N VAL A 395 -12.64 -13.23 -5.70
CA VAL A 395 -12.24 -13.49 -4.32
C VAL A 395 -11.24 -12.42 -3.88
N MET A 396 -11.48 -11.80 -2.74
CA MET A 396 -10.55 -10.83 -2.16
C MET A 396 -9.35 -11.51 -1.51
N ARG A 397 -8.18 -10.90 -1.65
CA ARG A 397 -6.94 -11.32 -1.00
C ARG A 397 -7.11 -11.24 0.53
N PRO A 398 -6.74 -12.29 1.29
CA PRO A 398 -6.86 -12.29 2.74
C PRO A 398 -5.72 -11.49 3.38
N THR A 399 -5.84 -10.18 3.40
CA THR A 399 -4.87 -9.26 4.02
C THR A 399 -5.53 -7.94 4.39
N MET A 400 -5.11 -7.35 5.51
CA MET A 400 -5.52 -6.00 5.93
C MET A 400 -4.67 -4.90 5.29
N ILE A 401 -3.59 -5.24 4.59
CA ILE A 401 -2.62 -4.24 4.07
C ILE A 401 -2.74 -4.12 2.57
N HIS A 402 -3.01 -4.95 1.73
CA HIS A 402 -3.11 -4.78 0.27
C HIS A 402 -4.40 -5.43 -0.24
N ARG A 403 -5.53 -4.95 0.29
CA ARG A 403 -6.84 -5.45 -0.05
C ARG A 403 -7.15 -5.26 -1.54
N SER A 404 -7.23 -6.35 -2.25
CA SER A 404 -7.50 -6.38 -3.69
C SER A 404 -8.12 -7.70 -4.09
N PRO A 405 -8.77 -7.79 -5.27
CA PRO A 405 -9.04 -9.07 -5.88
C PRO A 405 -7.75 -9.89 -6.01
N LEU A 406 -7.85 -11.22 -5.84
CA LEU A 406 -6.79 -12.15 -6.22
C LEU A 406 -6.61 -12.18 -7.73
N GLU A 407 -7.74 -12.28 -8.43
CA GLU A 407 -7.87 -12.21 -9.88
C GLU A 407 -9.07 -11.33 -10.23
N LEU A 408 -8.99 -10.60 -11.32
CA LEU A 408 -10.08 -9.79 -11.85
C LEU A 408 -10.27 -10.07 -13.35
N PRO A 409 -10.84 -11.22 -13.70
CA PRO A 409 -11.12 -11.56 -15.10
C PRO A 409 -12.26 -10.71 -15.64
N VAL A 410 -12.03 -10.11 -16.80
CA VAL A 410 -12.97 -9.19 -17.46
C VAL A 410 -13.15 -9.54 -18.94
N THR A 411 -14.28 -9.09 -19.51
CA THR A 411 -14.61 -9.22 -20.94
C THR A 411 -15.22 -7.93 -21.45
N TRP A 412 -15.16 -7.64 -22.77
CA TRP A 412 -15.77 -6.48 -23.40
C TRP A 412 -16.32 -6.76 -24.79
#